data_78c0522910f644fd388fd4dd49ee9417
#
_entry.id   78c0522910f644fd388fd4dd49ee9417
#
_cell.length_a   1.000
_cell.length_b   1.000
_cell.length_c   1.000
_cell.angle_alpha   90.00
_cell.angle_beta   90.00
_cell.angle_gamma   90.00
#
_symmetry.space_group_name_H-M   'P 1'
#
loop_
_entity.id
_entity.type
_entity.pdbx_description
1 polymer ?
#
loop_
_entity_poly.entity_id
_entity_poly.type
_entity_poly.pdbx_seq_one_letter_code
_entity_poly.pdbx_strand_id
1 'polypeptide(L)'
;MFKGVHFQNEKCDCIKYLKLVDPACGTSGFLVAASEYLKENKKEEVFFDRKNKEHYMNHMFHGFDMDRTMLRIGAMNMMTHGVENPYIEYRDSLSDQNPDREKYSLILANPPFKGSLDYDIVSQDLLKVAKTKKTELLFLVLFLKMLKPGGRCACIVPDGVLFGSSKAHKAIRRELVEENCLEAVISMPSGVFKPYAGVSTAILIFTKTGHGGTDKVWFYDMKADGFSLDDKRNPINENDIPDIIHRFRNLGQETERKRTEQSFFVEKQDIVDNEYDLSINKYKEVEYVPIEYPSTQEIMANLHELEMEITEKLAELNEMLGD
;
A
#
# COMPACT_ATOMS: atom_id res chain seq x y z
N MET A 1 -9.09 4.21 -5.18
CA MET A 1 -8.05 5.18 -4.85
C MET A 1 -8.42 6.61 -5.28
N PHE A 2 -8.86 6.85 -6.51
CA PHE A 2 -9.21 8.21 -6.99
C PHE A 2 -10.51 8.82 -6.40
N LYS A 3 -11.46 8.05 -5.86
CA LYS A 3 -12.71 8.59 -5.30
C LYS A 3 -12.57 9.37 -3.98
N GLY A 4 -11.40 9.39 -3.39
CA GLY A 4 -11.15 10.12 -2.15
C GLY A 4 -10.26 11.34 -2.31
N VAL A 5 -9.74 11.64 -3.49
CA VAL A 5 -9.34 13.01 -3.81
C VAL A 5 -10.66 13.76 -3.83
N HIS A 6 -10.97 14.51 -2.79
CA HIS A 6 -12.20 15.27 -2.65
C HIS A 6 -12.30 16.24 -3.82
N PHE A 7 -12.95 15.81 -4.88
CA PHE A 7 -13.60 16.67 -5.84
C PHE A 7 -14.98 17.07 -5.25
N GLN A 8 -15.02 17.44 -3.96
CA GLN A 8 -16.20 18.07 -3.36
C GLN A 8 -16.12 19.55 -3.73
N ASN A 9 -16.91 19.86 -4.64
CA ASN A 9 -17.66 21.04 -5.02
C ASN A 9 -17.47 21.42 -6.48
N GLU A 10 -18.61 21.41 -7.17
CA GLU A 10 -19.02 22.23 -8.32
C GLU A 10 -18.03 22.34 -9.49
N LYS A 11 -18.44 21.78 -10.67
CA LYS A 11 -17.85 22.01 -12.02
C LYS A 11 -16.32 22.16 -11.98
N CYS A 12 -15.62 21.08 -11.65
CA CYS A 12 -14.24 21.23 -11.25
C CYS A 12 -13.32 21.18 -12.47
N ASP A 13 -12.71 22.30 -12.76
CA ASP A 13 -11.47 22.45 -13.53
C ASP A 13 -10.27 21.64 -12.95
N CYS A 14 -10.53 20.63 -12.12
CA CYS A 14 -9.51 19.93 -11.33
C CYS A 14 -8.54 19.14 -12.20
N ILE A 15 -9.00 18.61 -13.33
CA ILE A 15 -8.16 17.80 -14.24
C ILE A 15 -6.99 18.64 -14.77
N LYS A 16 -7.19 19.88 -15.16
CA LYS A 16 -6.13 20.74 -15.71
C LYS A 16 -5.01 21.09 -14.74
N TYR A 17 -5.22 20.87 -13.42
CA TYR A 17 -4.21 21.14 -12.38
C TYR A 17 -3.70 19.87 -11.71
N LEU A 18 -4.25 18.71 -12.08
CA LEU A 18 -3.84 17.45 -11.52
C LEU A 18 -2.45 17.07 -12.02
N LYS A 19 -1.50 16.92 -11.10
CA LYS A 19 -0.16 16.41 -11.40
C LYS A 19 0.10 15.18 -10.54
N LEU A 20 0.34 14.08 -11.23
CA LEU A 20 0.69 12.82 -10.62
C LEU A 20 2.20 12.62 -10.71
N VAL A 21 2.79 12.05 -9.66
CA VAL A 21 4.20 11.68 -9.69
C VAL A 21 4.42 10.34 -9.02
N ASP A 22 5.36 9.58 -9.60
CA ASP A 22 6.03 8.47 -8.96
C ASP A 22 7.53 8.77 -8.94
N PRO A 23 8.11 9.13 -7.78
CA PRO A 23 9.53 9.50 -7.69
C PRO A 23 10.49 8.31 -7.62
N ALA A 24 9.98 7.08 -7.83
CA ALA A 24 10.74 5.83 -8.00
C ALA A 24 10.01 4.95 -9.01
N CYS A 25 9.77 5.48 -10.22
CA CYS A 25 8.72 5.01 -11.12
C CYS A 25 9.02 3.66 -11.79
N GLY A 26 10.28 3.21 -11.84
CA GLY A 26 10.64 2.00 -12.54
C GLY A 26 10.08 1.98 -13.97
N THR A 27 9.25 1.00 -14.26
CA THR A 27 8.55 0.87 -15.55
C THR A 27 7.26 1.71 -15.67
N SER A 28 7.02 2.64 -14.76
CA SER A 28 5.85 3.54 -14.69
C SER A 28 4.50 2.84 -14.52
N GLY A 29 4.45 1.64 -13.94
CA GLY A 29 3.22 0.86 -13.80
C GLY A 29 2.11 1.59 -13.06
N PHE A 30 2.41 2.33 -11.98
CA PHE A 30 1.41 3.12 -11.27
C PHE A 30 0.87 4.29 -12.07
N LEU A 31 1.73 4.93 -12.87
CA LEU A 31 1.31 6.04 -13.74
C LEU A 31 0.43 5.53 -14.88
N VAL A 32 0.76 4.35 -15.44
CA VAL A 32 -0.08 3.68 -16.43
C VAL A 32 -1.46 3.34 -15.85
N ALA A 33 -1.50 2.67 -14.71
CA ALA A 33 -2.76 2.32 -14.05
C ALA A 33 -3.62 3.55 -13.72
N ALA A 34 -2.98 4.66 -13.32
CA ALA A 34 -3.65 5.93 -13.11
C ALA A 34 -4.22 6.52 -14.41
N SER A 35 -3.47 6.43 -15.50
CA SER A 35 -3.89 6.88 -16.83
C SER A 35 -5.11 6.08 -17.33
N GLU A 36 -5.06 4.76 -17.21
CA GLU A 36 -6.18 3.87 -17.59
C GLU A 36 -7.43 4.15 -16.75
N TYR A 37 -7.26 4.29 -15.42
CA TYR A 37 -8.38 4.66 -14.55
C TYR A 37 -9.06 5.96 -14.97
N LEU A 38 -8.29 6.99 -15.35
CA LEU A 38 -8.83 8.26 -15.80
C LEU A 38 -9.57 8.11 -17.15
N LYS A 39 -9.06 7.31 -18.07
CA LYS A 39 -9.72 7.01 -19.35
C LYS A 39 -11.06 6.30 -19.16
N GLU A 40 -11.12 5.35 -18.23
CA GLU A 40 -12.32 4.56 -18.01
C GLU A 40 -13.38 5.33 -17.20
N ASN A 41 -12.96 6.05 -16.16
CA ASN A 41 -13.88 6.61 -15.18
C ASN A 41 -14.09 8.13 -15.30
N LYS A 42 -13.23 8.85 -16.07
CA LYS A 42 -13.21 10.30 -16.22
C LYS A 42 -13.05 10.73 -17.68
N LYS A 43 -13.47 9.89 -18.60
CA LYS A 43 -13.29 10.08 -20.06
C LYS A 43 -13.80 11.43 -20.54
N GLU A 44 -15.00 11.81 -20.15
CA GLU A 44 -15.63 13.07 -20.58
C GLU A 44 -14.86 14.27 -20.01
N GLU A 45 -14.53 14.24 -18.73
CA GLU A 45 -13.80 15.31 -18.05
C GLU A 45 -12.40 15.52 -18.64
N VAL A 46 -11.73 14.42 -19.05
CA VAL A 46 -10.36 14.47 -19.60
C VAL A 46 -10.35 14.84 -21.08
N PHE A 47 -11.20 14.22 -21.91
CA PHE A 47 -11.03 14.26 -23.37
C PHE A 47 -11.98 15.18 -24.11
N PHE A 48 -13.09 15.63 -23.51
CA PHE A 48 -14.06 16.52 -24.18
C PHE A 48 -13.65 18.00 -24.08
N ASP A 49 -12.82 18.35 -23.08
CA ASP A 49 -12.19 19.65 -23.01
C ASP A 49 -10.77 19.61 -23.62
N ARG A 50 -10.49 20.51 -24.56
CA ARG A 50 -9.19 20.54 -25.27
C ARG A 50 -8.02 20.80 -24.31
N LYS A 51 -8.18 21.65 -23.29
CA LYS A 51 -7.12 22.01 -22.34
C LYS A 51 -6.84 20.84 -21.39
N ASN A 52 -7.90 20.15 -20.94
CA ASN A 52 -7.75 18.98 -20.09
C ASN A 52 -7.06 17.84 -20.84
N LYS A 53 -7.43 17.62 -22.11
CA LYS A 53 -6.78 16.63 -22.98
C LYS A 53 -5.30 16.96 -23.18
N GLU A 54 -4.97 18.20 -23.50
CA GLU A 54 -3.60 18.65 -23.67
C GLU A 54 -2.78 18.47 -22.38
N HIS A 55 -3.36 18.85 -21.23
CA HIS A 55 -2.72 18.64 -19.94
C HIS A 55 -2.48 17.15 -19.63
N TYR A 56 -3.49 16.30 -19.87
CA TYR A 56 -3.37 14.85 -19.69
C TYR A 56 -2.25 14.27 -20.55
N MET A 57 -2.15 14.66 -21.81
CA MET A 57 -1.18 14.12 -22.77
C MET A 57 0.25 14.58 -22.51
N ASN A 58 0.47 15.79 -21.92
CA ASN A 58 1.78 16.42 -21.92
C ASN A 58 2.30 16.83 -20.52
N HIS A 59 1.43 16.98 -19.51
CA HIS A 59 1.81 17.68 -18.26
C HIS A 59 1.36 17.00 -16.98
N MET A 60 0.54 15.95 -17.07
CA MET A 60 -0.09 15.34 -15.90
C MET A 60 0.83 14.33 -15.21
N PHE A 61 1.53 13.51 -15.98
CA PHE A 61 2.24 12.33 -15.48
C PHE A 61 3.74 12.57 -15.40
N HIS A 62 4.29 12.43 -14.18
CA HIS A 62 5.71 12.61 -13.89
C HIS A 62 6.26 11.33 -13.27
N GLY A 63 7.42 10.88 -13.73
CA GLY A 63 8.14 9.74 -13.17
C GLY A 63 9.62 10.02 -13.08
N PHE A 64 10.25 9.62 -11.99
CA PHE A 64 11.69 9.76 -11.78
C PHE A 64 12.28 8.42 -11.41
N ASP A 65 13.44 8.12 -11.96
CA ASP A 65 14.23 6.96 -11.61
C ASP A 65 15.70 7.21 -11.90
N MET A 66 16.59 6.42 -11.31
CA MET A 66 18.03 6.46 -11.57
C MET A 66 18.46 5.41 -12.60
N ASP A 67 17.63 4.44 -12.92
CA ASP A 67 17.90 3.44 -13.93
C ASP A 67 17.41 3.88 -15.32
N ARG A 68 18.37 4.15 -16.20
CA ARG A 68 18.09 4.61 -17.57
C ARG A 68 17.30 3.60 -18.40
N THR A 69 17.45 2.30 -18.13
CA THR A 69 16.69 1.25 -18.81
C THR A 69 15.24 1.29 -18.38
N MET A 70 14.99 1.40 -17.06
CA MET A 70 13.63 1.55 -16.51
C MET A 70 12.94 2.80 -17.05
N LEU A 71 13.65 3.92 -17.15
CA LEU A 71 13.09 5.17 -17.71
C LEU A 71 12.64 5.01 -19.16
N ARG A 72 13.44 4.32 -19.99
CA ARG A 72 13.08 4.05 -21.39
C ARG A 72 11.85 3.17 -21.46
N ILE A 73 11.81 2.08 -20.71
CA ILE A 73 10.65 1.18 -20.62
C ILE A 73 9.43 1.96 -20.11
N GLY A 74 9.59 2.74 -19.04
CA GLY A 74 8.52 3.54 -18.44
C GLY A 74 7.93 4.57 -19.39
N ALA A 75 8.76 5.30 -20.11
CA ALA A 75 8.30 6.24 -21.15
C ALA A 75 7.54 5.54 -22.26
N MET A 76 8.08 4.44 -22.81
CA MET A 76 7.43 3.62 -23.83
C MET A 76 6.10 3.05 -23.32
N ASN A 77 6.06 2.56 -22.09
CA ASN A 77 4.87 2.03 -21.45
C ASN A 77 3.77 3.09 -21.37
N MET A 78 4.08 4.29 -20.90
CA MET A 78 3.13 5.42 -20.86
C MET A 78 2.63 5.79 -22.27
N MET A 79 3.52 5.86 -23.26
CA MET A 79 3.17 6.21 -24.63
C MET A 79 2.28 5.14 -25.28
N THR A 80 2.55 3.86 -25.10
CA THR A 80 1.73 2.76 -25.63
C THR A 80 0.33 2.73 -24.98
N HIS A 81 0.22 3.23 -23.75
CA HIS A 81 -1.06 3.41 -23.05
C HIS A 81 -1.69 4.80 -23.31
N GLY A 82 -1.20 5.53 -24.33
CA GLY A 82 -1.84 6.73 -24.89
C GLY A 82 -1.64 8.02 -24.11
N VAL A 83 -0.51 8.18 -23.45
CA VAL A 83 0.02 9.46 -22.96
C VAL A 83 1.13 9.89 -23.92
N GLU A 84 0.93 10.97 -24.68
CA GLU A 84 1.83 11.32 -25.80
C GLU A 84 3.22 11.73 -25.33
N ASN A 85 3.31 12.60 -24.32
CA ASN A 85 4.56 13.14 -23.83
C ASN A 85 4.64 13.04 -22.27
N PRO A 86 4.83 11.82 -21.72
CA PRO A 86 4.99 11.65 -20.28
C PRO A 86 6.31 12.24 -19.83
N TYR A 87 6.30 12.91 -18.67
CA TYR A 87 7.50 13.52 -18.10
C TYR A 87 8.28 12.47 -17.28
N ILE A 88 9.02 11.61 -17.98
CA ILE A 88 9.83 10.56 -17.36
C ILE A 88 11.30 10.93 -17.43
N GLU A 89 11.93 11.20 -16.29
CA GLU A 89 13.26 11.77 -16.20
C GLU A 89 14.24 10.96 -15.34
N TYR A 90 15.50 11.00 -15.73
CA TYR A 90 16.61 10.57 -14.86
C TYR A 90 16.77 11.57 -13.71
N ARG A 91 16.58 11.10 -12.49
CA ARG A 91 16.71 11.94 -11.30
C ARG A 91 16.97 11.09 -10.06
N ASP A 92 17.95 11.49 -9.27
CA ASP A 92 18.07 11.03 -7.89
C ASP A 92 17.05 11.82 -7.04
N SER A 93 15.94 11.17 -6.73
CA SER A 93 14.83 11.80 -6.03
C SER A 93 15.17 12.23 -4.60
N LEU A 94 16.14 11.57 -3.95
CA LEU A 94 16.51 11.83 -2.55
C LEU A 94 17.66 12.84 -2.41
N SER A 95 18.29 13.26 -3.51
CA SER A 95 19.37 14.21 -3.50
C SER A 95 18.88 15.67 -3.61
N ASP A 96 19.81 16.61 -3.40
CA ASP A 96 19.56 18.05 -3.63
C ASP A 96 19.30 18.39 -5.10
N GLN A 97 19.53 17.46 -6.03
CA GLN A 97 19.16 17.61 -7.44
C GLN A 97 17.65 17.59 -7.67
N ASN A 98 16.87 17.16 -6.70
CA ASN A 98 15.42 17.20 -6.78
C ASN A 98 14.86 18.53 -6.22
N PRO A 99 14.51 19.52 -7.07
CA PRO A 99 14.04 20.83 -6.64
C PRO A 99 12.54 20.82 -6.30
N ASP A 100 11.82 19.73 -6.61
CA ASP A 100 10.36 19.74 -6.54
C ASP A 100 9.87 19.80 -5.09
N ARG A 101 9.15 20.87 -4.78
CA ARG A 101 8.48 21.11 -3.50
C ARG A 101 7.06 21.58 -3.79
N GLU A 102 6.08 21.06 -3.05
CA GLU A 102 4.66 21.47 -3.12
C GLU A 102 4.08 21.55 -4.54
N LYS A 103 4.47 20.60 -5.39
CA LYS A 103 4.20 20.64 -6.83
C LYS A 103 3.11 19.68 -7.26
N TYR A 104 2.96 18.56 -6.56
CA TYR A 104 2.14 17.43 -7.02
C TYR A 104 0.84 17.30 -6.23
N SER A 105 -0.21 16.90 -6.94
CA SER A 105 -1.54 16.67 -6.36
C SER A 105 -1.70 15.25 -5.86
N LEU A 106 -1.01 14.30 -6.50
CA LEU A 106 -1.10 12.89 -6.19
C LEU A 106 0.27 12.22 -6.35
N ILE A 107 0.63 11.41 -5.36
CA ILE A 107 1.76 10.50 -5.41
C ILE A 107 1.23 9.07 -5.34
N LEU A 108 1.67 8.25 -6.29
CA LEU A 108 1.47 6.80 -6.28
C LEU A 108 2.86 6.17 -6.42
N ALA A 109 3.34 5.48 -5.40
CA ALA A 109 4.72 5.02 -5.39
C ALA A 109 4.91 3.67 -4.70
N ASN A 110 5.82 2.88 -5.28
CA ASN A 110 6.40 1.70 -4.64
C ASN A 110 7.92 1.89 -4.56
N PRO A 111 8.42 2.68 -3.58
CA PRO A 111 9.84 2.95 -3.45
C PRO A 111 10.62 1.71 -3.03
N PRO A 112 11.96 1.69 -3.18
CA PRO A 112 12.79 0.60 -2.72
C PRO A 112 12.58 0.29 -1.23
N PHE A 113 12.38 -1.00 -0.89
CA PHE A 113 12.10 -1.44 0.49
C PHE A 113 13.34 -1.47 1.38
N LYS A 114 14.53 -1.46 0.79
CA LYS A 114 15.81 -1.46 1.49
C LYS A 114 16.81 -0.59 0.76
N GLY A 115 17.56 0.15 1.51
CA GLY A 115 18.66 0.94 1.01
C GLY A 115 19.24 1.79 2.13
N SER A 116 20.49 2.17 1.97
CA SER A 116 21.16 3.11 2.87
C SER A 116 22.00 4.06 2.04
N LEU A 117 21.76 5.34 2.22
CA LEU A 117 22.49 6.41 1.57
C LEU A 117 23.39 7.11 2.58
N ASP A 118 24.49 7.65 2.10
CA ASP A 118 25.32 8.52 2.93
C ASP A 118 24.67 9.90 3.08
N TYR A 119 24.83 10.49 4.26
CA TYR A 119 24.20 11.79 4.58
C TYR A 119 24.61 12.92 3.63
N ASP A 120 25.80 12.83 3.04
CA ASP A 120 26.34 13.85 2.12
C ASP A 120 25.63 13.84 0.76
N ILE A 121 24.95 12.74 0.42
CA ILE A 121 24.21 12.58 -0.85
C ILE A 121 22.75 12.99 -0.68
N VAL A 122 22.21 12.80 0.54
CA VAL A 122 20.80 13.05 0.84
C VAL A 122 20.53 14.54 1.00
N SER A 123 19.45 15.02 0.40
CA SER A 123 19.00 16.40 0.58
C SER A 123 18.89 16.80 2.05
N GLN A 124 19.51 17.90 2.41
CA GLN A 124 19.49 18.42 3.78
C GLN A 124 18.09 18.71 4.30
N ASP A 125 17.17 19.06 3.42
CA ASP A 125 15.76 19.26 3.76
C ASP A 125 15.08 18.02 4.26
N LEU A 126 15.42 16.84 3.71
CA LEU A 126 14.86 15.56 4.15
C LEU A 126 15.42 15.20 5.53
N LEU A 127 16.71 15.43 5.74
CA LEU A 127 17.39 15.13 7.01
C LEU A 127 16.94 15.99 8.19
N LYS A 128 16.36 17.17 7.92
CA LYS A 128 15.76 18.03 8.98
C LYS A 128 14.53 17.38 9.62
N VAL A 129 13.72 16.66 8.85
CA VAL A 129 12.51 15.97 9.35
C VAL A 129 12.89 14.66 10.06
N ALA A 130 13.75 13.87 9.41
CA ALA A 130 14.21 12.61 9.98
C ALA A 130 15.67 12.35 9.61
N LYS A 131 16.55 12.42 10.62
CA LYS A 131 17.97 12.11 10.44
C LYS A 131 18.15 10.60 10.32
N THR A 132 18.13 10.09 9.09
CA THR A 132 18.25 8.67 8.78
C THR A 132 19.00 8.46 7.46
N LYS A 133 19.61 7.27 7.30
CA LYS A 133 20.19 6.80 6.05
C LYS A 133 19.26 5.86 5.29
N LYS A 134 18.17 5.44 5.90
CA LYS A 134 17.24 4.45 5.35
C LYS A 134 16.38 5.06 4.25
N THR A 135 16.48 4.50 3.04
CA THR A 135 15.77 5.00 1.85
C THR A 135 14.26 4.97 2.00
N GLU A 136 13.69 3.91 2.58
CA GLU A 136 12.26 3.76 2.81
C GLU A 136 11.67 4.89 3.67
N LEU A 137 12.42 5.39 4.64
CA LEU A 137 12.01 6.51 5.48
C LEU A 137 12.18 7.86 4.77
N LEU A 138 13.27 8.02 4.03
CA LEU A 138 13.54 9.25 3.27
C LEU A 138 12.50 9.48 2.17
N PHE A 139 12.01 8.42 1.53
CA PHE A 139 10.94 8.55 0.54
C PHE A 139 9.63 9.06 1.16
N LEU A 140 9.26 8.64 2.36
CA LEU A 140 8.07 9.20 3.03
C LEU A 140 8.20 10.69 3.30
N VAL A 141 9.38 11.14 3.77
CA VAL A 141 9.64 12.58 3.93
C VAL A 141 9.61 13.30 2.59
N LEU A 142 10.18 12.71 1.55
CA LEU A 142 10.15 13.26 0.20
C LEU A 142 8.70 13.44 -0.29
N PHE A 143 7.82 12.46 -0.10
CA PHE A 143 6.43 12.55 -0.52
C PHE A 143 5.72 13.74 0.13
N LEU A 144 5.90 13.92 1.43
CA LEU A 144 5.36 15.08 2.14
C LEU A 144 5.91 16.40 1.60
N LYS A 145 7.17 16.45 1.19
CA LYS A 145 7.79 17.65 0.61
C LYS A 145 7.29 17.96 -0.81
N MET A 146 7.08 16.91 -1.62
CA MET A 146 6.66 17.07 -3.03
C MET A 146 5.17 17.36 -3.19
N LEU A 147 4.34 16.87 -2.28
CA LEU A 147 2.91 17.14 -2.28
C LEU A 147 2.62 18.62 -1.97
N LYS A 148 1.71 19.21 -2.74
CA LYS A 148 1.08 20.48 -2.37
C LYS A 148 0.11 20.29 -1.21
N PRO A 149 -0.23 21.34 -0.45
CA PRO A 149 -1.32 21.27 0.53
C PRO A 149 -2.61 20.72 -0.11
N GLY A 150 -3.27 19.76 0.56
CA GLY A 150 -4.40 19.02 0.01
C GLY A 150 -4.02 17.92 -1.00
N GLY A 151 -2.74 17.77 -1.33
CA GLY A 151 -2.26 16.66 -2.16
C GLY A 151 -2.24 15.34 -1.39
N ARG A 152 -2.46 14.24 -2.09
CA ARG A 152 -2.65 12.90 -1.54
C ARG A 152 -1.57 11.94 -1.94
N CYS A 153 -1.21 11.03 -1.06
CA CYS A 153 -0.28 9.94 -1.33
C CYS A 153 -0.93 8.59 -1.08
N ALA A 154 -0.62 7.62 -1.94
CA ALA A 154 -0.75 6.23 -1.62
C ALA A 154 0.59 5.55 -1.99
N CYS A 155 1.26 5.02 -0.98
CA CYS A 155 2.57 4.42 -1.16
C CYS A 155 2.69 3.08 -0.43
N ILE A 156 3.52 2.21 -1.00
CA ILE A 156 3.85 0.94 -0.39
C ILE A 156 5.08 1.14 0.49
N VAL A 157 5.03 0.59 1.70
CA VAL A 157 6.14 0.60 2.65
C VAL A 157 6.35 -0.79 3.23
N PRO A 158 7.59 -1.18 3.59
CA PRO A 158 7.82 -2.39 4.37
C PRO A 158 7.29 -2.22 5.79
N ASP A 159 6.80 -3.29 6.40
CA ASP A 159 6.23 -3.29 7.75
C ASP A 159 7.13 -2.66 8.80
N GLY A 160 8.45 -2.77 8.63
CA GLY A 160 9.43 -2.12 9.52
C GLY A 160 9.25 -0.62 9.68
N VAL A 161 8.62 0.05 8.73
CA VAL A 161 8.25 1.47 8.82
C VAL A 161 7.15 1.68 9.85
N LEU A 162 6.20 0.74 9.95
CA LEU A 162 5.00 0.86 10.80
C LEU A 162 5.33 0.75 12.30
N PHE A 163 6.25 -0.14 12.67
CA PHE A 163 6.58 -0.45 14.07
C PHE A 163 8.03 -0.16 14.49
N GLY A 164 8.88 0.26 13.57
CA GLY A 164 10.29 0.53 13.86
C GLY A 164 10.48 1.46 15.07
N SER A 165 11.40 1.12 15.97
CA SER A 165 11.59 1.79 17.27
C SER A 165 12.55 2.98 17.23
N SER A 166 13.30 3.19 16.13
CA SER A 166 14.26 4.29 16.06
C SER A 166 13.57 5.66 16.08
N LYS A 167 14.31 6.68 16.53
CA LYS A 167 13.80 8.06 16.57
C LYS A 167 13.28 8.53 15.21
N ALA A 168 13.93 8.15 14.12
CA ALA A 168 13.52 8.52 12.78
C ALA A 168 12.17 7.88 12.38
N HIS A 169 11.95 6.58 12.69
CA HIS A 169 10.66 5.93 12.45
C HIS A 169 9.53 6.62 13.22
N LYS A 170 9.72 6.86 14.51
CA LYS A 170 8.71 7.54 15.35
C LYS A 170 8.43 8.96 14.86
N ALA A 171 9.49 9.71 14.47
CA ALA A 171 9.34 11.07 13.97
C ALA A 171 8.48 11.13 12.69
N ILE A 172 8.72 10.21 11.75
CA ILE A 172 7.95 10.18 10.49
C ILE A 172 6.51 9.75 10.72
N ARG A 173 6.25 8.74 11.55
CA ARG A 173 4.89 8.33 11.89
C ARG A 173 4.14 9.44 12.63
N ARG A 174 4.82 10.13 13.56
CA ARG A 174 4.25 11.32 14.21
C ARG A 174 3.90 12.40 13.20
N GLU A 175 4.80 12.71 12.27
CA GLU A 175 4.56 13.69 11.20
C GLU A 175 3.31 13.35 10.37
N LEU A 176 3.14 12.06 10.02
CA LEU A 176 1.96 11.60 9.28
C LEU A 176 0.66 11.73 10.07
N VAL A 177 0.69 11.44 11.38
CA VAL A 177 -0.51 11.39 12.24
C VAL A 177 -0.86 12.76 12.82
N GLU A 178 0.15 13.54 13.24
CA GLU A 178 -0.08 14.83 13.91
C GLU A 178 -0.19 16.01 12.97
N GLU A 179 0.72 16.09 11.99
CA GLU A 179 0.84 17.26 11.13
C GLU A 179 0.07 17.10 9.81
N ASN A 180 -0.33 15.85 9.48
CA ASN A 180 -1.05 15.54 8.26
C ASN A 180 -2.31 14.73 8.55
N CYS A 181 -3.01 14.28 7.51
CA CYS A 181 -4.16 13.39 7.64
C CYS A 181 -3.79 11.99 7.16
N LEU A 182 -3.44 11.09 8.08
CA LEU A 182 -3.30 9.67 7.79
C LEU A 182 -4.69 9.04 7.73
N GLU A 183 -5.07 8.56 6.55
CA GLU A 183 -6.43 8.07 6.28
C GLU A 183 -6.54 6.56 6.47
N ALA A 184 -5.54 5.81 5.95
CA ALA A 184 -5.60 4.35 5.98
C ALA A 184 -4.23 3.69 6.04
N VAL A 185 -4.21 2.51 6.65
CA VAL A 185 -3.12 1.53 6.65
C VAL A 185 -3.68 0.19 6.20
N ILE A 186 -3.27 -0.29 5.03
CA ILE A 186 -3.68 -1.59 4.49
C ILE A 186 -2.48 -2.53 4.63
N SER A 187 -2.55 -3.44 5.59
CA SER A 187 -1.49 -4.42 5.84
C SER A 187 -1.59 -5.55 4.81
N MET A 188 -0.47 -5.90 4.19
CA MET A 188 -0.38 -6.94 3.17
C MET A 188 0.53 -8.08 3.67
N PRO A 189 0.16 -9.34 3.45
CA PRO A 189 0.95 -10.47 3.91
C PRO A 189 2.31 -10.56 3.20
N SER A 190 3.25 -11.27 3.83
CA SER A 190 4.52 -11.61 3.18
C SER A 190 4.26 -12.44 1.94
N GLY A 191 5.07 -12.21 0.88
CA GLY A 191 4.94 -12.94 -0.38
C GLY A 191 4.17 -12.21 -1.48
N VAL A 192 3.44 -11.13 -1.21
CA VAL A 192 2.73 -10.34 -2.24
C VAL A 192 3.69 -9.83 -3.32
N PHE A 193 4.92 -9.49 -2.96
CA PHE A 193 5.94 -8.98 -3.89
C PHE A 193 6.98 -10.01 -4.32
N LYS A 194 6.75 -11.29 -4.08
CA LYS A 194 7.63 -12.33 -4.59
C LYS A 194 7.61 -12.37 -6.13
N PRO A 195 8.73 -12.71 -6.78
CA PRO A 195 10.02 -13.11 -6.20
C PRO A 195 10.91 -11.94 -5.76
N TYR A 196 10.51 -10.68 -5.92
CA TYR A 196 11.36 -9.50 -5.66
C TYR A 196 11.58 -9.24 -4.17
N ALA A 197 10.55 -9.41 -3.36
CA ALA A 197 10.61 -9.21 -1.91
C ALA A 197 9.68 -10.17 -1.18
N GLY A 198 10.23 -10.87 -0.16
CA GLY A 198 9.47 -11.80 0.68
C GLY A 198 8.99 -11.18 2.01
N VAL A 199 9.15 -9.87 2.20
CA VAL A 199 8.76 -9.17 3.44
C VAL A 199 7.30 -8.77 3.41
N SER A 200 6.68 -8.68 4.59
CA SER A 200 5.37 -8.05 4.74
C SER A 200 5.47 -6.56 4.48
N THR A 201 4.43 -6.01 3.90
CA THR A 201 4.37 -4.61 3.48
C THR A 201 3.01 -4.02 3.84
N ALA A 202 2.88 -2.71 3.71
CA ALA A 202 1.60 -2.04 3.83
C ALA A 202 1.45 -0.92 2.82
N ILE A 203 0.20 -0.57 2.52
CA ILE A 203 -0.13 0.65 1.79
C ILE A 203 -0.50 1.72 2.81
N LEU A 204 0.20 2.84 2.79
CA LEU A 204 -0.15 4.04 3.53
C LEU A 204 -0.91 4.99 2.60
N ILE A 205 -2.07 5.48 3.06
CA ILE A 205 -2.85 6.51 2.36
C ILE A 205 -2.95 7.73 3.28
N PHE A 206 -2.46 8.87 2.80
CA PHE A 206 -2.49 10.11 3.57
C PHE A 206 -2.65 11.34 2.67
N THR A 207 -3.18 12.40 3.26
CA THR A 207 -3.30 13.73 2.66
C THR A 207 -2.37 14.70 3.37
N LYS A 208 -1.57 15.46 2.62
CA LYS A 208 -0.77 16.55 3.18
C LYS A 208 -1.66 17.71 3.56
N THR A 209 -1.71 18.02 4.83
CA THR A 209 -2.46 19.18 5.36
C THR A 209 -1.54 20.22 5.97
N GLY A 210 -0.48 19.80 6.68
CA GLY A 210 0.45 20.67 7.38
C GLY A 210 -0.11 21.30 8.67
N HIS A 211 -1.31 20.87 9.09
CA HIS A 211 -1.98 21.35 10.30
C HIS A 211 -2.83 20.26 10.98
N GLY A 212 -2.49 19.00 10.74
CA GLY A 212 -3.21 17.85 11.28
C GLY A 212 -4.44 17.48 10.43
N GLY A 213 -5.37 16.74 11.04
CA GLY A 213 -6.59 16.27 10.38
C GLY A 213 -6.82 14.76 10.51
N THR A 214 -5.94 14.05 11.20
CA THR A 214 -6.19 12.65 11.58
C THR A 214 -7.05 12.64 12.84
N ASP A 215 -8.28 12.16 12.73
CA ASP A 215 -9.14 11.86 13.88
C ASP A 215 -9.07 10.36 14.19
N LYS A 216 -9.21 9.54 13.17
CA LYS A 216 -9.11 8.09 13.20
C LYS A 216 -8.48 7.56 11.93
N VAL A 217 -7.84 6.40 12.00
CA VAL A 217 -7.18 5.74 10.86
C VAL A 217 -7.90 4.44 10.56
N TRP A 218 -8.21 4.19 9.30
CA TRP A 218 -8.79 2.93 8.85
C TRP A 218 -7.69 1.88 8.64
N PHE A 219 -7.82 0.73 9.29
CA PHE A 219 -6.94 -0.41 9.14
C PHE A 219 -7.64 -1.52 8.38
N TYR A 220 -6.90 -2.20 7.51
CA TYR A 220 -7.35 -3.40 6.81
C TYR A 220 -6.26 -4.48 6.83
N ASP A 221 -6.64 -5.70 7.23
CA ASP A 221 -5.77 -6.87 7.31
C ASP A 221 -5.98 -7.74 6.06
N MET A 222 -5.28 -7.42 4.98
CA MET A 222 -5.35 -8.14 3.72
C MET A 222 -4.72 -9.54 3.86
N LYS A 223 -5.42 -10.56 3.40
CA LYS A 223 -4.97 -11.97 3.45
C LYS A 223 -4.53 -12.48 2.09
N ALA A 224 -5.20 -12.05 1.02
CA ALA A 224 -4.96 -12.51 -0.34
C ALA A 224 -5.13 -11.39 -1.36
N ASP A 225 -4.36 -11.46 -2.44
CA ASP A 225 -4.37 -10.49 -3.55
C ASP A 225 -4.75 -11.12 -4.90
N GLY A 226 -5.32 -12.34 -4.88
CA GLY A 226 -5.69 -13.10 -6.08
C GLY A 226 -4.57 -13.99 -6.60
N PHE A 227 -3.44 -14.07 -5.87
CA PHE A 227 -2.30 -14.90 -6.24
C PHE A 227 -1.74 -15.65 -5.04
N SER A 228 -1.16 -16.84 -5.28
CA SER A 228 -0.44 -17.59 -4.23
C SER A 228 0.74 -16.78 -3.68
N LEU A 229 1.00 -16.93 -2.38
CA LEU A 229 2.08 -16.19 -1.70
C LEU A 229 3.46 -16.87 -1.82
N ASP A 230 3.59 -17.85 -2.71
CA ASP A 230 4.86 -18.50 -3.07
C ASP A 230 5.57 -17.77 -4.23
N ASP A 231 6.74 -18.26 -4.63
CA ASP A 231 7.56 -17.62 -5.67
C ASP A 231 6.94 -17.72 -7.08
N LYS A 232 5.97 -18.62 -7.30
CA LYS A 232 5.32 -18.80 -8.60
C LYS A 232 4.18 -17.82 -8.83
N ARG A 233 3.57 -17.29 -7.77
CA ARG A 233 2.47 -16.33 -7.86
C ARG A 233 1.35 -16.81 -8.80
N ASN A 234 0.89 -18.07 -8.61
CA ASN A 234 -0.20 -18.61 -9.38
C ASN A 234 -1.53 -17.93 -9.02
N PRO A 235 -2.42 -17.65 -9.99
CA PRO A 235 -3.75 -17.12 -9.71
C PRO A 235 -4.54 -18.04 -8.77
N ILE A 236 -5.21 -17.45 -7.77
CA ILE A 236 -6.12 -18.11 -6.82
C ILE A 236 -7.44 -17.33 -6.74
N ASN A 237 -8.48 -17.93 -6.18
CA ASN A 237 -9.79 -17.28 -6.08
C ASN A 237 -9.87 -16.26 -4.96
N GLU A 238 -9.09 -16.43 -3.90
CA GLU A 238 -9.06 -15.54 -2.73
C GLU A 238 -8.41 -14.21 -3.11
N ASN A 239 -9.20 -13.14 -3.02
CA ASN A 239 -8.77 -11.79 -3.41
C ASN A 239 -9.51 -10.71 -2.63
N ASP A 240 -8.82 -10.05 -1.72
CA ASP A 240 -9.38 -8.99 -0.88
C ASP A 240 -9.39 -7.61 -1.57
N ILE A 241 -8.72 -7.45 -2.71
CA ILE A 241 -8.58 -6.13 -3.36
C ILE A 241 -9.95 -5.51 -3.70
N PRO A 242 -10.94 -6.24 -4.24
CA PRO A 242 -12.26 -5.68 -4.48
C PRO A 242 -12.97 -5.21 -3.20
N ASP A 243 -12.84 -5.97 -2.09
CA ASP A 243 -13.41 -5.62 -0.80
C ASP A 243 -12.74 -4.38 -0.20
N ILE A 244 -11.40 -4.30 -0.24
CA ILE A 244 -10.63 -3.11 0.16
C ILE A 244 -11.13 -1.87 -0.57
N ILE A 245 -11.28 -1.95 -1.90
CA ILE A 245 -11.75 -0.83 -2.71
C ILE A 245 -13.17 -0.44 -2.35
N HIS A 246 -14.07 -1.42 -2.17
CA HIS A 246 -15.46 -1.18 -1.80
C HIS A 246 -15.57 -0.49 -0.45
N ARG A 247 -14.90 -1.01 0.58
CA ARG A 247 -14.92 -0.48 1.95
C ARG A 247 -14.27 0.90 2.03
N PHE A 248 -13.10 1.07 1.45
CA PHE A 248 -12.41 2.35 1.44
C PHE A 248 -13.21 3.47 0.74
N ARG A 249 -14.09 3.11 -0.20
CA ARG A 249 -15.03 4.05 -0.83
C ARG A 249 -16.24 4.38 0.04
N ASN A 250 -16.53 3.54 1.04
CA ASN A 250 -17.73 3.61 1.90
C ASN A 250 -17.34 3.65 3.38
N LEU A 251 -16.30 4.38 3.76
CA LEU A 251 -15.76 4.45 5.13
C LEU A 251 -16.83 4.81 6.19
N GLY A 252 -17.90 5.50 5.81
CA GLY A 252 -19.02 5.76 6.72
C GLY A 252 -19.70 4.49 7.25
N GLN A 253 -19.63 3.39 6.52
CA GLN A 253 -20.20 2.09 6.93
C GLN A 253 -19.23 1.27 7.80
N GLU A 254 -17.96 1.67 7.88
CA GLU A 254 -16.92 0.99 8.66
C GLU A 254 -16.88 1.42 10.14
N THR A 255 -17.66 2.43 10.54
CA THR A 255 -17.59 3.03 11.88
C THR A 255 -18.02 2.11 13.01
N GLU A 256 -18.86 1.12 12.73
CA GLU A 256 -19.38 0.18 13.72
C GLU A 256 -18.60 -1.14 13.79
N ARG A 257 -17.58 -1.29 12.92
CA ARG A 257 -16.80 -2.54 12.86
C ARG A 257 -15.88 -2.69 14.06
N LYS A 258 -15.85 -3.92 14.58
CA LYS A 258 -15.01 -4.28 15.74
C LYS A 258 -13.57 -4.56 15.32
N ARG A 259 -12.63 -4.43 16.25
CA ARG A 259 -11.21 -4.75 16.05
C ARG A 259 -10.92 -6.24 15.84
N THR A 260 -11.90 -7.12 16.06
CA THR A 260 -11.84 -8.55 15.72
C THR A 260 -12.05 -8.82 14.23
N GLU A 261 -12.62 -7.86 13.49
CA GLU A 261 -12.91 -7.99 12.07
C GLU A 261 -11.69 -7.68 11.19
N GLN A 262 -11.82 -7.91 9.88
CA GLN A 262 -10.73 -7.73 8.92
C GLN A 262 -10.38 -6.26 8.67
N SER A 263 -11.34 -5.36 8.85
CA SER A 263 -11.12 -3.91 8.80
C SER A 263 -11.82 -3.22 9.97
N PHE A 264 -11.23 -2.14 10.47
CA PHE A 264 -11.72 -1.38 11.61
C PHE A 264 -11.06 0.00 11.67
N PHE A 265 -11.64 0.89 12.45
CA PHE A 265 -11.01 2.17 12.78
C PHE A 265 -10.23 2.12 14.09
N VAL A 266 -9.14 2.86 14.15
CA VAL A 266 -8.37 3.15 15.35
C VAL A 266 -8.35 4.65 15.55
N GLU A 267 -8.76 5.09 16.74
CA GLU A 267 -8.76 6.50 17.10
C GLU A 267 -7.30 7.03 17.18
N LYS A 268 -7.11 8.30 16.80
CA LYS A 268 -5.80 8.96 16.87
C LYS A 268 -5.16 8.82 18.25
N GLN A 269 -5.95 8.97 19.32
CA GLN A 269 -5.43 8.89 20.69
C GLN A 269 -4.81 7.53 20.99
N ASP A 270 -5.43 6.44 20.54
CA ASP A 270 -4.87 5.09 20.69
C ASP A 270 -3.52 4.94 19.99
N ILE A 271 -3.37 5.58 18.81
CA ILE A 271 -2.11 5.58 18.06
C ILE A 271 -1.04 6.36 18.80
N VAL A 272 -1.38 7.52 19.36
CA VAL A 272 -0.47 8.35 20.17
C VAL A 272 -0.02 7.61 21.42
N ASP A 273 -0.95 6.99 22.15
CA ASP A 273 -0.68 6.24 23.38
C ASP A 273 0.21 5.01 23.13
N ASN A 274 0.16 4.47 21.91
CA ASN A 274 1.04 3.40 21.44
C ASN A 274 2.28 3.88 20.68
N GLU A 275 2.77 5.10 20.99
CA GLU A 275 4.00 5.68 20.41
C GLU A 275 4.01 5.74 18.89
N TYR A 276 2.85 6.02 18.30
CA TYR A 276 2.62 6.06 16.85
C TYR A 276 2.90 4.73 16.13
N ASP A 277 2.75 3.59 16.80
CA ASP A 277 2.81 2.30 16.14
C ASP A 277 1.63 2.20 15.15
N LEU A 278 1.90 1.84 13.89
CA LEU A 278 0.91 1.70 12.83
C LEU A 278 0.75 0.25 12.38
N SER A 279 1.32 -0.71 13.12
CA SER A 279 1.11 -2.12 12.82
C SER A 279 -0.31 -2.56 13.21
N ILE A 280 -0.99 -3.25 12.32
CA ILE A 280 -2.37 -3.70 12.56
C ILE A 280 -2.46 -4.63 13.77
N ASN A 281 -1.44 -5.46 13.98
CA ASN A 281 -1.39 -6.42 15.08
C ASN A 281 -1.39 -5.77 16.47
N LYS A 282 -1.05 -4.47 16.56
CA LYS A 282 -1.10 -3.71 17.80
C LYS A 282 -2.53 -3.41 18.25
N TYR A 283 -3.47 -3.33 17.31
CA TYR A 283 -4.84 -2.89 17.52
C TYR A 283 -5.87 -3.98 17.29
N LYS A 284 -5.51 -4.99 16.48
CA LYS A 284 -6.40 -6.10 16.16
C LYS A 284 -6.63 -6.97 17.39
N GLU A 285 -7.88 -7.22 17.70
CA GLU A 285 -8.31 -8.13 18.75
C GLU A 285 -8.55 -9.52 18.16
N VAL A 286 -8.21 -10.54 18.92
CA VAL A 286 -8.50 -11.94 18.56
C VAL A 286 -9.61 -12.43 19.49
N GLU A 287 -10.73 -12.79 18.94
CA GLU A 287 -11.73 -13.53 19.71
C GLU A 287 -11.17 -14.90 20.08
N TYR A 288 -10.91 -15.10 21.36
CA TYR A 288 -10.56 -16.40 21.87
C TYR A 288 -11.82 -17.27 21.90
N VAL A 289 -12.02 -18.07 20.87
CA VAL A 289 -12.99 -19.16 20.90
C VAL A 289 -12.29 -20.35 21.56
N PRO A 290 -12.68 -20.75 22.78
CA PRO A 290 -12.12 -21.94 23.41
C PRO A 290 -12.34 -23.16 22.48
N ILE A 291 -11.26 -23.79 22.06
CA ILE A 291 -11.38 -25.04 21.34
C ILE A 291 -11.78 -26.09 22.38
N GLU A 292 -13.03 -26.55 22.33
CA GLU A 292 -13.46 -27.72 23.09
C GLU A 292 -12.79 -28.95 22.46
N TYR A 293 -11.78 -29.43 23.13
CA TYR A 293 -11.14 -30.69 22.74
C TYR A 293 -12.04 -31.86 23.20
N PRO A 294 -12.22 -32.89 22.36
CA PRO A 294 -12.91 -34.09 22.78
C PRO A 294 -12.27 -34.66 24.05
N SER A 295 -13.05 -35.28 24.89
CA SER A 295 -12.55 -35.89 26.12
C SER A 295 -11.49 -36.96 25.81
N THR A 296 -10.57 -37.20 26.73
CA THR A 296 -9.55 -38.24 26.58
C THR A 296 -10.17 -39.61 26.31
N GLN A 297 -11.33 -39.87 26.88
CA GLN A 297 -12.10 -41.13 26.67
C GLN A 297 -12.63 -41.21 25.24
N GLU A 298 -13.13 -40.10 24.68
CA GLU A 298 -13.63 -40.03 23.31
C GLU A 298 -12.48 -40.19 22.29
N ILE A 299 -11.34 -39.55 22.55
CA ILE A 299 -10.13 -39.71 21.71
C ILE A 299 -9.66 -41.17 21.75
N MET A 300 -9.63 -41.81 22.90
CA MET A 300 -9.25 -43.25 23.03
C MET A 300 -10.24 -44.17 22.34
N ALA A 301 -11.53 -43.89 22.41
CA ALA A 301 -12.55 -44.67 21.69
C ALA A 301 -12.37 -44.57 20.17
N ASN A 302 -12.14 -43.37 19.64
CA ASN A 302 -11.88 -43.14 18.21
C ASN A 302 -10.56 -43.83 17.75
N LEU A 303 -9.53 -43.84 18.58
CA LEU A 303 -8.29 -44.54 18.29
C LEU A 303 -8.52 -46.04 18.21
N HIS A 304 -9.29 -46.64 19.13
CA HIS A 304 -9.62 -48.07 19.08
C HIS A 304 -10.45 -48.44 17.86
N GLU A 305 -11.40 -47.58 17.47
CA GLU A 305 -12.19 -47.79 16.26
C GLU A 305 -11.32 -47.80 15.01
N LEU A 306 -10.39 -46.84 14.89
CA LEU A 306 -9.44 -46.78 13.78
C LEU A 306 -8.48 -47.98 13.76
N GLU A 307 -8.01 -48.44 14.92
CA GLU A 307 -7.16 -49.64 15.00
C GLU A 307 -7.89 -50.91 14.51
N MET A 308 -9.19 -51.07 14.86
CA MET A 308 -10.00 -52.17 14.37
C MET A 308 -10.19 -52.09 12.85
N GLU A 309 -10.49 -50.89 12.32
CA GLU A 309 -10.66 -50.68 10.87
C GLU A 309 -9.35 -50.99 10.09
N ILE A 310 -8.21 -50.54 10.62
CA ILE A 310 -6.90 -50.85 10.04
C ILE A 310 -6.64 -52.36 10.04
N THR A 311 -6.95 -53.03 11.13
CA THR A 311 -6.74 -54.49 11.27
C THR A 311 -7.61 -55.28 10.28
N GLU A 312 -8.89 -54.87 10.14
CA GLU A 312 -9.82 -55.48 9.19
C GLU A 312 -9.35 -55.31 7.74
N LYS A 313 -8.95 -54.06 7.36
CA LYS A 313 -8.44 -53.80 6.00
C LYS A 313 -7.12 -54.49 5.70
N LEU A 314 -6.25 -54.67 6.69
CA LEU A 314 -5.02 -55.44 6.54
C LEU A 314 -5.34 -56.93 6.34
N ALA A 315 -6.34 -57.49 7.03
CA ALA A 315 -6.77 -58.87 6.82
C ALA A 315 -7.36 -59.08 5.42
N GLU A 316 -8.24 -58.14 4.96
CA GLU A 316 -8.75 -58.16 3.58
C GLU A 316 -7.63 -58.08 2.54
N LEU A 317 -6.64 -57.24 2.76
CA LEU A 317 -5.50 -57.09 1.85
C LEU A 317 -4.66 -58.41 1.78
N ASN A 318 -4.42 -59.06 2.94
CA ASN A 318 -3.71 -60.32 3.00
C ASN A 318 -4.48 -61.45 2.28
N GLU A 319 -5.80 -61.52 2.44
CA GLU A 319 -6.66 -62.43 1.70
C GLU A 319 -6.61 -62.19 0.18
N MET A 320 -6.59 -60.92 -0.25
CA MET A 320 -6.45 -60.58 -1.69
C MET A 320 -5.07 -60.92 -2.26
N LEU A 321 -4.01 -60.89 -1.43
CA LEU A 321 -2.65 -61.19 -1.84
C LEU A 321 -2.35 -62.73 -1.86
N GLY A 322 -3.25 -63.54 -1.29
CA GLY A 322 -3.16 -65.00 -1.37
C GLY A 322 -2.17 -65.65 -0.39
N ASP A 323 -1.90 -65.00 0.74
CA ASP A 323 -1.16 -65.55 1.87
C ASP A 323 -2.09 -66.11 2.95
#